data_5790a23b8773a4e9af58fe74e51c9e53
#
_entry.id   5790a23b8773a4e9af58fe74e51c9e53
#
_cell.length_a   1.000
_cell.length_b   1.000
_cell.length_c   1.000
_cell.angle_alpha   90.00
_cell.angle_beta   90.00
_cell.angle_gamma   90.00
#
_symmetry.space_group_name_H-M   'P 1'
#
loop_
_entity.id
_entity.type
_entity.pdbx_description
1 polymer ?
#
loop_
_entity_poly.entity_id
_entity_poly.type
_entity_poly.pdbx_seq_one_letter_code
_entity_poly.pdbx_strand_id
1 'polypeptide(L)'
;MSEYLTPEQYLPHRPPMCLIDRVVRIDEKTVVCETKACLGGRLDLFRNPDENVSTAPIIELMAQTVGVWAGERRIRLKQSERPEDEQDAPLGLLLSVRGLKILVDAIDKDAVLTMTMQLLIDESRLTSFEGTVTMNGIPAARGRLTVFQPTNGELKDLFPAKPTGETPEETIDNKGNL
;
A
#
# COMPACT_ATOMS: atom_id res chain seq x y z
N MET A 1 18.43 -11.68 12.45
CA MET A 1 17.62 -12.00 11.25
C MET A 1 16.21 -11.53 11.53
N SER A 2 15.51 -10.94 10.55
CA SER A 2 14.10 -10.55 10.76
C SER A 2 13.25 -11.80 10.97
N GLU A 3 12.34 -11.77 11.93
CA GLU A 3 11.38 -12.84 12.19
C GLU A 3 10.28 -12.88 11.10
N TYR A 4 10.10 -11.77 10.38
CA TYR A 4 9.07 -11.58 9.36
C TYR A 4 9.64 -11.58 7.95
N LEU A 5 8.80 -11.88 6.96
CA LEU A 5 9.11 -11.78 5.53
C LEU A 5 9.38 -10.33 5.14
N THR A 6 9.96 -10.11 3.95
CA THR A 6 10.14 -8.75 3.43
C THR A 6 8.79 -8.13 3.03
N PRO A 7 8.65 -6.78 3.07
CA PRO A 7 7.39 -6.13 2.72
C PRO A 7 6.85 -6.53 1.34
N GLU A 8 7.70 -6.75 0.35
CA GLU A 8 7.32 -7.17 -1.00
C GLU A 8 6.68 -8.57 -1.07
N GLN A 9 6.86 -9.39 -0.05
CA GLN A 9 6.22 -10.71 0.03
C GLN A 9 4.78 -10.63 0.55
N TYR A 10 4.45 -9.57 1.26
CA TYR A 10 3.09 -9.28 1.74
C TYR A 10 2.30 -8.40 0.77
N LEU A 11 2.99 -7.43 0.13
CA LEU A 11 2.42 -6.36 -0.68
C LEU A 11 2.54 -6.63 -2.18
N PRO A 12 1.59 -6.15 -3.00
CA PRO A 12 1.74 -6.13 -4.46
C PRO A 12 2.76 -5.09 -4.93
N HIS A 13 3.05 -4.10 -4.09
CA HIS A 13 3.94 -3.00 -4.40
C HIS A 13 5.38 -3.47 -4.62
N ARG A 14 6.07 -2.82 -5.56
CA ARG A 14 7.50 -3.01 -5.84
C ARG A 14 8.20 -1.65 -5.83
N PRO A 15 9.51 -1.61 -5.62
CA PRO A 15 10.25 -0.36 -5.77
C PRO A 15 9.96 0.31 -7.12
N PRO A 16 9.79 1.64 -7.15
CA PRO A 16 10.00 2.59 -6.06
C PRO A 16 8.79 2.81 -5.15
N MET A 17 7.62 2.18 -5.42
CA MET A 17 6.38 2.41 -4.68
C MET A 17 6.17 1.49 -3.47
N CYS A 18 7.04 0.54 -3.20
CA CYS A 18 7.05 -0.16 -1.91
C CYS A 18 7.81 0.71 -0.90
N LEU A 19 7.09 1.40 -0.02
CA LEU A 19 7.66 2.42 0.88
C LEU A 19 8.09 1.89 2.24
N ILE A 20 7.76 0.65 2.58
CA ILE A 20 8.10 0.00 3.86
C ILE A 20 9.47 -0.67 3.76
N ASP A 21 10.39 -0.36 4.69
CA ASP A 21 11.70 -1.02 4.76
C ASP A 21 11.63 -2.38 5.46
N ARG A 22 10.90 -2.44 6.58
CA ARG A 22 10.80 -3.68 7.36
C ARG A 22 9.50 -3.80 8.14
N VAL A 23 9.12 -5.04 8.38
CA VAL A 23 8.05 -5.40 9.31
C VAL A 23 8.68 -5.63 10.69
N VAL A 24 8.08 -4.99 11.71
CA VAL A 24 8.56 -5.07 13.10
C VAL A 24 7.69 -6.03 13.91
N ARG A 25 6.38 -5.99 13.69
CA ARG A 25 5.42 -6.84 14.40
C ARG A 25 4.16 -7.05 13.56
N ILE A 26 3.63 -8.25 13.59
CA ILE A 26 2.29 -8.57 13.09
C ILE A 26 1.63 -9.52 14.10
N ASP A 27 0.43 -9.16 14.52
CA ASP A 27 -0.46 -10.06 15.25
C ASP A 27 -1.91 -9.90 14.74
N GLU A 28 -2.87 -10.54 15.42
CA GLU A 28 -4.28 -10.53 14.98
C GLU A 28 -4.89 -9.14 14.90
N LYS A 29 -4.43 -8.21 15.74
CA LYS A 29 -5.03 -6.88 15.89
C LYS A 29 -4.06 -5.73 15.60
N THR A 30 -2.78 -6.01 15.48
CA THR A 30 -1.76 -4.96 15.38
C THR A 30 -0.73 -5.30 14.33
N VAL A 31 -0.35 -4.32 13.55
CA VAL A 31 0.81 -4.40 12.66
C VAL A 31 1.68 -3.16 12.85
N VAL A 32 2.99 -3.38 12.89
CA VAL A 32 3.99 -2.33 13.03
C VAL A 32 5.03 -2.49 11.94
N CYS A 33 5.23 -1.43 11.18
CA CYS A 33 6.26 -1.36 10.15
C CYS A 33 7.16 -0.14 10.36
N GLU A 34 8.32 -0.18 9.78
CA GLU A 34 9.27 0.93 9.80
C GLU A 34 9.81 1.24 8.40
N THR A 35 10.16 2.52 8.21
CA THR A 35 10.92 3.00 7.07
C THR A 35 11.85 4.14 7.50
N LYS A 36 12.99 4.27 6.82
CA LYS A 36 13.99 5.31 7.09
C LYS A 36 14.01 6.36 5.97
N ALA A 37 13.98 7.62 6.33
CA ALA A 37 14.04 8.74 5.39
C ALA A 37 15.48 9.07 4.95
N CYS A 38 16.29 8.04 4.66
CA CYS A 38 17.67 8.24 4.21
C CYS A 38 17.76 8.53 2.71
N LEU A 39 18.87 9.15 2.29
CA LEU A 39 19.16 9.39 0.89
C LEU A 39 19.31 8.04 0.14
N GLY A 40 18.72 7.96 -1.04
CA GLY A 40 18.64 6.71 -1.82
C GLY A 40 17.70 5.64 -1.23
N GLY A 41 16.98 5.98 -0.14
CA GLY A 41 15.99 5.12 0.48
C GLY A 41 14.63 5.14 -0.22
N ARG A 42 13.66 4.40 0.34
CA ARG A 42 12.32 4.23 -0.23
C ARG A 42 11.48 5.51 -0.27
N LEU A 43 11.80 6.51 0.56
CA LEU A 43 11.11 7.79 0.60
C LEU A 43 11.78 8.88 -0.25
N ASP A 44 12.83 8.56 -0.98
CA ASP A 44 13.63 9.54 -1.71
C ASP A 44 12.85 10.27 -2.82
N LEU A 45 11.83 9.63 -3.40
CA LEU A 45 10.90 10.23 -4.36
C LEU A 45 10.12 11.44 -3.81
N PHE A 46 10.00 11.53 -2.49
CA PHE A 46 9.25 12.58 -1.79
C PHE A 46 10.16 13.62 -1.13
N ARG A 47 11.46 13.60 -1.48
CA ARG A 47 12.45 14.48 -0.89
C ARG A 47 12.33 15.90 -1.47
N ASN A 48 12.37 16.85 -0.56
CA ASN A 48 12.39 18.28 -0.86
C ASN A 48 13.82 18.78 -1.14
N PRO A 49 13.99 19.97 -1.72
CA PRO A 49 15.31 20.57 -1.95
C PRO A 49 16.14 20.80 -0.67
N ASP A 50 15.50 20.92 0.50
CA ASP A 50 16.14 21.05 1.81
C ASP A 50 16.57 19.72 2.44
N GLU A 51 16.53 18.62 1.66
CA GLU A 51 16.83 17.24 2.04
C GLU A 51 15.82 16.58 2.99
N ASN A 52 14.84 17.29 3.53
CA ASN A 52 13.74 16.69 4.26
C ASN A 52 12.77 16.02 3.31
N VAL A 53 11.94 15.11 3.82
CA VAL A 53 10.94 14.40 3.03
C VAL A 53 9.56 15.03 3.28
N SER A 54 8.79 15.22 2.22
CA SER A 54 7.39 15.67 2.31
C SER A 54 6.57 14.73 3.20
N THR A 55 5.53 15.25 3.85
CA THR A 55 4.56 14.47 4.63
C THR A 55 3.55 13.72 3.75
N ALA A 56 3.52 13.97 2.44
CA ALA A 56 2.59 13.35 1.49
C ALA A 56 2.53 11.81 1.56
N PRO A 57 3.65 11.06 1.70
CA PRO A 57 3.61 9.61 1.75
C PRO A 57 3.04 9.02 3.05
N ILE A 58 2.72 9.82 4.07
CA ILE A 58 2.26 9.29 5.38
C ILE A 58 1.00 8.42 5.24
N ILE A 59 0.02 8.84 4.43
CA ILE A 59 -1.20 8.03 4.21
C ILE A 59 -0.85 6.71 3.54
N GLU A 60 0.03 6.74 2.54
CA GLU A 60 0.46 5.56 1.82
C GLU A 60 1.24 4.60 2.73
N LEU A 61 2.12 5.12 3.58
CA LEU A 61 2.83 4.33 4.58
C LEU A 61 1.86 3.61 5.53
N MET A 62 0.82 4.31 6.00
CA MET A 62 -0.22 3.71 6.83
C MET A 62 -1.00 2.65 6.04
N ALA A 63 -1.38 2.92 4.79
CA ALA A 63 -2.12 1.99 3.94
C ALA A 63 -1.30 0.74 3.61
N GLN A 64 -0.02 0.88 3.27
CA GLN A 64 0.88 -0.26 3.04
C GLN A 64 1.09 -1.07 4.32
N THR A 65 1.15 -0.44 5.48
CA THR A 65 1.23 -1.15 6.76
C THR A 65 -0.01 -2.03 6.99
N VAL A 66 -1.22 -1.54 6.69
CA VAL A 66 -2.44 -2.36 6.68
C VAL A 66 -2.35 -3.47 5.63
N GLY A 67 -1.80 -3.18 4.46
CA GLY A 67 -1.57 -4.17 3.39
C GLY A 67 -0.65 -5.31 3.83
N VAL A 68 0.37 -5.03 4.67
CA VAL A 68 1.22 -6.06 5.27
C VAL A 68 0.40 -7.00 6.16
N TRP A 69 -0.48 -6.46 7.01
CA TRP A 69 -1.38 -7.26 7.83
C TRP A 69 -2.30 -8.15 6.99
N ALA A 70 -2.91 -7.59 5.93
CA ALA A 70 -3.77 -8.34 5.03
C ALA A 70 -2.99 -9.44 4.27
N GLY A 71 -1.74 -9.14 3.87
CA GLY A 71 -0.83 -10.10 3.24
C GLY A 71 -0.50 -11.29 4.14
N GLU A 72 -0.16 -11.03 5.40
CA GLU A 72 0.07 -12.08 6.39
C GLU A 72 -1.18 -12.95 6.59
N ARG A 73 -2.36 -12.33 6.70
CA ARG A 73 -3.63 -13.05 6.81
C ARG A 73 -3.87 -13.98 5.63
N ARG A 74 -3.62 -13.53 4.37
CA ARG A 74 -3.73 -14.39 3.17
C ARG A 74 -2.80 -15.58 3.24
N ILE A 75 -1.54 -15.37 3.62
CA ILE A 75 -0.54 -16.44 3.76
C ILE A 75 -0.96 -17.43 4.84
N ARG A 76 -1.32 -16.94 6.02
CA ARG A 76 -1.69 -17.77 7.17
C ARG A 76 -2.96 -18.58 6.93
N LEU A 77 -3.95 -18.02 6.24
CA LEU A 77 -5.21 -18.69 5.92
C LEU A 77 -5.09 -19.59 4.67
N LYS A 78 -3.88 -19.74 4.10
CA LYS A 78 -3.63 -20.56 2.91
C LYS A 78 -4.62 -20.31 1.79
N GLN A 79 -4.91 -19.04 1.52
CA GLN A 79 -5.89 -18.67 0.50
C GLN A 79 -5.53 -19.15 -0.90
N SER A 80 -4.24 -19.44 -1.16
CA SER A 80 -3.77 -20.06 -2.38
C SER A 80 -4.35 -21.47 -2.66
N GLU A 81 -4.93 -22.12 -1.65
CA GLU A 81 -5.62 -23.41 -1.79
C GLU A 81 -7.07 -23.26 -2.29
N ARG A 82 -7.61 -22.03 -2.38
CA ARG A 82 -8.94 -21.72 -2.91
C ARG A 82 -8.92 -21.48 -4.42
N PRO A 83 -10.07 -21.58 -5.12
CA PRO A 83 -10.19 -21.13 -6.50
C PRO A 83 -9.68 -19.70 -6.65
N GLU A 84 -8.98 -19.40 -7.74
CA GLU A 84 -8.31 -18.11 -7.95
C GLU A 84 -9.25 -16.90 -7.77
N ASP A 85 -10.47 -17.00 -8.32
CA ASP A 85 -11.45 -15.91 -8.25
C ASP A 85 -12.02 -15.69 -6.84
N GLU A 86 -11.94 -16.69 -5.96
CA GLU A 86 -12.40 -16.62 -4.56
C GLU A 86 -11.29 -16.18 -3.59
N GLN A 87 -10.04 -16.12 -4.04
CA GLN A 87 -8.94 -15.64 -3.22
C GLN A 87 -9.05 -14.12 -3.05
N ASP A 88 -8.66 -13.62 -1.88
CA ASP A 88 -8.51 -12.18 -1.68
C ASP A 88 -7.46 -11.63 -2.65
N ALA A 89 -7.80 -10.57 -3.37
CA ALA A 89 -6.86 -9.91 -4.25
C ALA A 89 -5.63 -9.42 -3.46
N PRO A 90 -4.45 -9.37 -4.06
CA PRO A 90 -3.27 -8.83 -3.37
C PRO A 90 -3.39 -7.33 -3.07
N LEU A 91 -4.36 -6.65 -3.67
CA LEU A 91 -4.61 -5.22 -3.53
C LEU A 91 -5.86 -4.97 -2.68
N GLY A 92 -5.70 -4.25 -1.57
CA GLY A 92 -6.80 -3.66 -0.82
C GLY A 92 -7.17 -2.27 -1.36
N LEU A 93 -8.44 -1.90 -1.30
CA LEU A 93 -8.94 -0.59 -1.72
C LEU A 93 -9.16 0.31 -0.51
N LEU A 94 -8.45 1.44 -0.44
CA LEU A 94 -8.66 2.44 0.60
C LEU A 94 -9.99 3.18 0.33
N LEU A 95 -10.98 2.94 1.18
CA LEU A 95 -12.30 3.55 1.03
C LEU A 95 -12.43 4.90 1.74
N SER A 96 -11.80 5.04 2.89
CA SER A 96 -11.86 6.32 3.62
C SER A 96 -10.67 6.52 4.54
N VAL A 97 -10.35 7.79 4.74
CA VAL A 97 -9.42 8.27 5.76
C VAL A 97 -10.18 9.25 6.64
N ARG A 98 -10.22 9.02 7.94
CA ARG A 98 -10.95 9.87 8.89
C ARG A 98 -10.03 10.37 10.00
N GLY A 99 -10.22 11.62 10.40
CA GLY A 99 -9.50 12.22 11.52
C GLY A 99 -7.98 12.26 11.31
N LEU A 100 -7.51 12.26 10.05
CA LEU A 100 -6.09 12.38 9.76
C LEU A 100 -5.58 13.72 10.30
N LYS A 101 -4.56 13.66 11.13
CA LYS A 101 -3.82 14.80 11.63
C LYS A 101 -2.35 14.57 11.39
N ILE A 102 -1.74 15.43 10.62
CA ILE A 102 -0.29 15.51 10.45
C ILE A 102 0.20 16.51 11.50
N LEU A 103 1.20 16.14 12.28
CA LEU A 103 1.69 16.87 13.44
C LEU A 103 3.06 17.48 13.21
N VAL A 104 3.65 17.26 12.05
CA VAL A 104 4.96 17.75 11.62
C VAL A 104 4.83 18.40 10.26
N ASP A 105 5.67 19.39 9.97
CA ASP A 105 5.67 20.09 8.68
C ASP A 105 6.41 19.31 7.59
N ALA A 106 7.41 18.54 7.98
CA ALA A 106 8.19 17.65 7.12
C ALA A 106 8.68 16.44 7.91
N ILE A 107 9.12 15.41 7.21
CA ILE A 107 9.82 14.28 7.79
C ILE A 107 11.31 14.60 7.72
N ASP A 108 11.96 14.61 8.86
CA ASP A 108 13.39 14.94 8.97
C ASP A 108 14.22 13.94 8.16
N LYS A 109 15.27 14.42 7.52
CA LYS A 109 16.23 13.55 6.85
C LYS A 109 16.82 12.53 7.85
N ASP A 110 17.02 11.32 7.39
CA ASP A 110 17.52 10.19 8.20
C ASP A 110 16.62 9.75 9.36
N ALA A 111 15.43 10.35 9.52
CA ALA A 111 14.49 9.93 10.54
C ALA A 111 13.98 8.50 10.29
N VAL A 112 13.71 7.80 11.37
CA VAL A 112 12.99 6.52 11.35
C VAL A 112 11.51 6.79 11.61
N LEU A 113 10.68 6.43 10.65
CA LEU A 113 9.22 6.42 10.80
C LEU A 113 8.77 5.04 11.24
N THR A 114 7.98 5.01 12.31
CA THR A 114 7.32 3.78 12.77
C THR A 114 5.82 3.94 12.62
N MET A 115 5.21 3.11 11.77
CA MET A 115 3.76 3.05 11.56
C MET A 115 3.18 1.94 12.42
N THR A 116 2.23 2.28 13.29
CA THR A 116 1.46 1.33 14.09
C THR A 116 0.00 1.40 13.69
N MET A 117 -0.54 0.30 13.17
CA MET A 117 -1.94 0.19 12.79
C MET A 117 -2.63 -0.82 13.70
N GLN A 118 -3.71 -0.40 14.35
CA GLN A 118 -4.52 -1.23 15.25
C GLN A 118 -5.89 -1.49 14.66
N LEU A 119 -6.26 -2.74 14.52
CA LEU A 119 -7.55 -3.17 14.01
C LEU A 119 -8.66 -2.76 14.98
N LEU A 120 -9.66 -2.05 14.48
CA LEU A 120 -10.85 -1.64 15.20
C LEU A 120 -12.08 -2.48 14.82
N ILE A 121 -12.23 -2.71 13.50
CA ILE A 121 -13.37 -3.41 12.92
C ILE A 121 -12.84 -4.40 11.91
N ASP A 122 -13.31 -5.64 11.97
CA ASP A 122 -13.08 -6.68 10.98
C ASP A 122 -14.44 -7.30 10.62
N GLU A 123 -15.06 -6.75 9.60
CA GLU A 123 -16.36 -7.21 9.09
C GLU A 123 -16.17 -7.83 7.71
N SER A 124 -15.99 -9.13 7.68
CA SER A 124 -15.83 -9.89 6.43
C SER A 124 -14.65 -9.37 5.60
N ARG A 125 -14.89 -8.44 4.68
CA ARG A 125 -13.88 -7.83 3.80
C ARG A 125 -13.70 -6.34 4.01
N LEU A 126 -14.44 -5.77 4.95
CA LEU A 126 -14.31 -4.38 5.35
C LEU A 126 -13.57 -4.31 6.67
N THR A 127 -12.39 -3.73 6.67
CA THR A 127 -11.57 -3.56 7.87
C THR A 127 -11.32 -2.09 8.15
N SER A 128 -11.32 -1.73 9.43
CA SER A 128 -10.98 -0.37 9.86
C SER A 128 -9.86 -0.41 10.88
N PHE A 129 -8.88 0.46 10.70
CA PHE A 129 -7.69 0.56 11.54
C PHE A 129 -7.56 1.96 12.10
N GLU A 130 -7.20 2.08 13.36
CA GLU A 130 -6.62 3.30 13.91
C GLU A 130 -5.11 3.26 13.76
N GLY A 131 -4.54 4.32 13.23
CA GLY A 131 -3.13 4.39 12.92
C GLY A 131 -2.43 5.56 13.58
N THR A 132 -1.20 5.30 14.00
CA THR A 132 -0.25 6.32 14.46
C THR A 132 1.06 6.17 13.71
N VAL A 133 1.68 7.29 13.41
CA VAL A 133 3.03 7.37 12.85
C VAL A 133 3.89 8.16 13.83
N THR A 134 5.02 7.61 14.22
CA THR A 134 6.03 8.34 14.97
C THR A 134 7.26 8.57 14.12
N MET A 135 7.94 9.69 14.35
CA MET A 135 9.21 10.04 13.76
C MET A 135 10.25 10.08 14.89
N ASN A 136 11.21 9.15 14.86
CA ASN A 136 12.19 8.95 15.93
C ASN A 136 11.52 8.81 17.33
N GLY A 137 10.36 8.13 17.38
CA GLY A 137 9.59 7.95 18.61
C GLY A 137 8.65 9.11 18.99
N ILE A 138 8.71 10.25 18.29
CA ILE A 138 7.85 11.43 18.53
C ILE A 138 6.62 11.32 17.61
N PRO A 139 5.39 11.61 18.11
CA PRO A 139 4.18 11.58 17.28
C PRO A 139 4.27 12.49 16.06
N ALA A 140 4.12 11.94 14.86
CA ALA A 140 4.19 12.66 13.58
C ALA A 140 2.84 12.68 12.86
N ALA A 141 2.01 11.65 13.01
CA ALA A 141 0.67 11.63 12.45
C ALA A 141 -0.23 10.62 13.17
N ARG A 142 -1.55 10.80 12.99
CA ARG A 142 -2.56 9.83 13.41
C ARG A 142 -3.79 9.92 12.51
N GLY A 143 -4.55 8.83 12.39
CA GLY A 143 -5.78 8.81 11.61
C GLY A 143 -6.40 7.43 11.61
N ARG A 144 -7.60 7.32 11.02
CA ARG A 144 -8.30 6.06 10.85
C ARG A 144 -8.45 5.77 9.36
N LEU A 145 -8.11 4.55 8.97
CA LEU A 145 -8.25 4.05 7.60
C LEU A 145 -9.32 2.97 7.57
N THR A 146 -10.18 3.01 6.55
CA THR A 146 -11.10 1.91 6.24
C THR A 146 -10.72 1.34 4.88
N VAL A 147 -10.51 0.03 4.83
CA VAL A 147 -10.03 -0.70 3.65
C VAL A 147 -11.05 -1.78 3.30
N PHE A 148 -11.31 -1.93 2.01
CA PHE A 148 -12.06 -3.03 1.44
C PHE A 148 -11.09 -4.02 0.78
N GLN A 149 -11.26 -5.30 1.05
CA GLN A 149 -10.48 -6.37 0.47
C GLN A 149 -11.32 -7.12 -0.56
N PRO A 150 -11.19 -6.81 -1.87
CA PRO A 150 -11.91 -7.55 -2.90
C PRO A 150 -11.32 -8.95 -3.07
N THR A 151 -12.09 -9.87 -3.63
CA THR A 151 -11.56 -11.09 -4.23
C THR A 151 -10.95 -10.78 -5.61
N ASN A 152 -10.18 -11.72 -6.16
CA ASN A 152 -9.64 -11.56 -7.51
C ASN A 152 -10.76 -11.45 -8.57
N GLY A 153 -11.88 -12.18 -8.40
CA GLY A 153 -13.04 -12.08 -9.28
C GLY A 153 -13.65 -10.68 -9.24
N GLU A 154 -13.93 -10.16 -8.05
CA GLU A 154 -14.48 -8.81 -7.87
C GLU A 154 -13.53 -7.72 -8.39
N LEU A 155 -12.21 -7.89 -8.23
CA LEU A 155 -11.24 -6.93 -8.75
C LEU A 155 -11.27 -6.90 -10.29
N LYS A 156 -11.43 -8.06 -10.96
CA LYS A 156 -11.61 -8.12 -12.41
C LYS A 156 -12.88 -7.40 -12.87
N ASP A 157 -13.98 -7.54 -12.12
CA ASP A 157 -15.25 -6.87 -12.42
C ASP A 157 -15.16 -5.35 -12.21
N LEU A 158 -14.49 -4.90 -11.16
CA LEU A 158 -14.28 -3.47 -10.87
C LEU A 158 -13.34 -2.79 -11.89
N PHE A 159 -12.36 -3.53 -12.41
CA PHE A 159 -11.37 -3.05 -13.35
C PHE A 159 -11.27 -4.00 -14.55
N PRO A 160 -12.30 -4.06 -15.41
CA PRO A 160 -12.26 -4.91 -16.60
C PRO A 160 -11.10 -4.50 -17.48
N ALA A 161 -10.35 -5.51 -17.97
CA ALA A 161 -9.30 -5.26 -18.94
C ALA A 161 -9.89 -4.48 -20.13
N LYS A 162 -9.24 -3.39 -20.53
CA LYS A 162 -9.64 -2.70 -21.77
C LYS A 162 -9.64 -3.75 -22.89
N PRO A 163 -10.71 -3.80 -23.73
CA PRO A 163 -10.66 -4.62 -24.92
C PRO A 163 -9.41 -4.19 -25.70
N THR A 164 -8.54 -5.16 -25.99
CA THR A 164 -7.40 -4.94 -26.87
C THR A 164 -7.98 -4.48 -28.19
N GLY A 165 -7.91 -3.15 -28.42
CA GLY A 165 -8.46 -2.51 -29.61
C GLY A 165 -7.83 -3.14 -30.83
N GLU A 166 -8.69 -3.54 -31.75
CA GLU A 166 -8.32 -3.77 -33.14
C GLU A 166 -7.52 -2.54 -33.60
N THR A 167 -6.31 -2.77 -34.02
CA THR A 167 -5.54 -1.79 -34.79
C THR A 167 -6.42 -1.41 -35.99
N PRO A 168 -6.73 -0.12 -36.24
CA PRO A 168 -7.36 0.24 -37.50
C PRO A 168 -6.42 -0.19 -38.60
N GLU A 169 -6.83 -1.14 -39.44
CA GLU A 169 -6.20 -1.36 -40.75
C GLU A 169 -6.29 -0.03 -41.47
N GLU A 170 -5.16 0.64 -41.65
CA GLU A 170 -5.02 1.71 -42.60
C GLU A 170 -5.26 1.10 -43.99
N THR A 171 -6.46 1.26 -44.46
CA THR A 171 -6.80 1.03 -45.87
C THR A 171 -6.10 2.13 -46.66
N ILE A 172 -4.90 1.83 -47.13
CA ILE A 172 -4.23 2.65 -48.12
C ILE A 172 -5.02 2.46 -49.41
N ASP A 173 -5.91 3.41 -49.70
CA ASP A 173 -6.64 3.48 -50.95
C ASP A 173 -5.68 3.96 -52.02
N ASN A 174 -5.10 2.98 -52.75
CA ASN A 174 -4.17 3.20 -53.82
C ASN A 174 -4.97 3.49 -55.10
N LYS A 175 -5.53 4.70 -55.21
CA LYS A 175 -6.03 5.21 -56.51
C LYS A 175 -4.93 6.01 -57.18
N GLY A 176 -4.12 5.31 -57.95
CA GLY A 176 -3.37 5.92 -59.05
C GLY A 176 -4.32 6.50 -60.11
N ASN A 177 -4.03 7.71 -60.53
CA ASN A 177 -4.41 8.15 -61.88
C ASN A 177 -3.39 9.17 -62.40
N LEU A 178 -2.75 8.80 -63.50
CA LEU A 178 -2.25 9.50 -64.65
C LEU A 178 -1.91 10.99 -64.49
#